data_7558088ea4e05cd452d8d979d4180d91
#
_entry.id   7558088ea4e05cd452d8d979d4180d91
#
_cell.length_a   1.000
_cell.length_b   1.000
_cell.length_c   1.000
_cell.angle_alpha   90.00
_cell.angle_beta   90.00
_cell.angle_gamma   90.00
#
_symmetry.space_group_name_H-M   'P 1'
#
loop_
_entity.id
_entity.type
_entity.pdbx_description
1 polymer ?
#
loop_
_entity_poly.entity_id
_entity_poly.type
_entity_poly.pdbx_seq_one_letter_code
_entity_poly.pdbx_strand_id
1 'polypeptide(L)'
;CLLSRGLGDVYKRQLLSWLQAQNADVICLQDTRVSSFELDDPAYQLDGYFLYAADAEVPAQGGVALYSRLQPKAVIHGLGFEMADRYGRYLQADFDKVSIATLLLPSGQGGDESLNHKFKFIDDFTGYLDKQRRKRREYIYCGSLYVAHQKLDVKNWRDSQQLPGFLAPERAWLDEVIGTMGYVDALREVSREGEQYSWWPDSEQAEMLLSLIHI
;
A
#
# COMPACT_ATOMS: atom_id res chain seq x y z
N CYS A 1 -5.45 -9.72 4.55
CA CYS A 1 -4.15 -10.36 4.45
C CYS A 1 -4.28 -11.82 3.99
N LEU A 2 -4.20 -12.05 2.67
CA LEU A 2 -4.42 -13.38 2.09
C LEU A 2 -3.15 -14.24 1.98
N LEU A 3 -1.98 -13.68 2.27
CA LEU A 3 -0.69 -14.40 2.23
C LEU A 3 -0.15 -14.77 3.61
N SER A 4 -0.86 -14.45 4.70
CA SER A 4 -0.36 -14.73 6.06
C SER A 4 -0.29 -16.23 6.36
N ARG A 5 0.68 -16.61 7.23
CA ARG A 5 0.77 -17.97 7.80
C ARG A 5 -0.56 -18.38 8.40
N GLY A 6 -1.10 -19.52 7.95
CA GLY A 6 -2.36 -20.10 8.46
C GLY A 6 -3.50 -20.11 7.45
N LEU A 7 -3.35 -19.43 6.32
CA LEU A 7 -4.23 -19.68 5.18
C LEU A 7 -3.77 -20.98 4.52
N GLY A 8 -4.60 -22.01 4.58
CA GLY A 8 -4.28 -23.30 3.96
C GLY A 8 -4.06 -23.17 2.46
N ASP A 9 -3.43 -24.17 1.85
CA ASP A 9 -3.07 -24.20 0.42
C ASP A 9 -4.25 -23.91 -0.53
N VAL A 10 -5.47 -24.14 -0.08
CA VAL A 10 -6.70 -23.84 -0.83
C VAL A 10 -6.85 -22.33 -1.04
N TYR A 11 -6.71 -21.53 0.01
CA TYR A 11 -6.84 -20.05 -0.07
C TYR A 11 -5.72 -19.41 -0.87
N LYS A 12 -4.49 -19.93 -0.73
CA LYS A 12 -3.35 -19.47 -1.54
C LYS A 12 -3.64 -19.68 -3.03
N ARG A 13 -4.07 -20.88 -3.41
CA ARG A 13 -4.42 -21.20 -4.80
C ARG A 13 -5.58 -20.36 -5.32
N GLN A 14 -6.60 -20.09 -4.50
CA GLN A 14 -7.71 -19.22 -4.88
C GLN A 14 -7.24 -17.79 -5.14
N LEU A 15 -6.39 -17.24 -4.26
CA LEU A 15 -5.80 -15.92 -4.46
C LEU A 15 -5.01 -15.84 -5.77
N LEU A 16 -4.08 -16.77 -5.99
CA LEU A 16 -3.24 -16.76 -7.19
C LEU A 16 -4.07 -16.93 -8.46
N SER A 17 -5.08 -17.82 -8.43
CA SER A 17 -6.01 -17.97 -9.57
C SER A 17 -6.79 -16.68 -9.84
N TRP A 18 -7.20 -15.98 -8.79
CA TRP A 18 -7.88 -14.71 -8.92
C TRP A 18 -6.94 -13.61 -9.47
N LEU A 19 -5.70 -13.54 -8.95
CA LEU A 19 -4.69 -12.59 -9.45
C LEU A 19 -4.38 -12.84 -10.93
N GLN A 20 -4.22 -14.10 -11.32
CA GLN A 20 -4.00 -14.49 -12.72
C GLN A 20 -5.16 -14.06 -13.62
N ALA A 21 -6.40 -14.20 -13.14
CA ALA A 21 -7.60 -13.82 -13.88
C ALA A 21 -7.75 -12.30 -14.08
N GLN A 22 -7.10 -11.46 -13.25
CA GLN A 22 -7.11 -10.00 -13.42
C GLN A 22 -6.38 -9.56 -14.69
N ASN A 23 -5.51 -10.40 -15.23
CA ASN A 23 -4.74 -10.12 -16.45
C ASN A 23 -3.99 -8.78 -16.42
N ALA A 24 -3.57 -8.33 -15.24
CA ALA A 24 -2.86 -7.08 -15.03
C ALA A 24 -1.40 -7.18 -15.42
N ASP A 25 -0.79 -6.11 -15.92
CA ASP A 25 0.64 -6.07 -16.24
C ASP A 25 1.51 -6.06 -14.99
N VAL A 26 1.05 -5.38 -13.95
CA VAL A 26 1.71 -5.30 -12.64
C VAL A 26 0.67 -5.47 -11.53
N ILE A 27 1.01 -6.26 -10.51
CA ILE A 27 0.18 -6.50 -9.32
C ILE A 27 0.99 -6.13 -8.10
N CYS A 28 0.44 -5.24 -7.28
CA CYS A 28 1.05 -4.77 -6.04
C CYS A 28 0.32 -5.36 -4.83
N LEU A 29 1.05 -6.03 -3.95
CA LEU A 29 0.53 -6.61 -2.73
C LEU A 29 1.17 -5.95 -1.50
N GLN A 30 0.37 -5.73 -0.47
CA GLN A 30 0.81 -5.15 0.80
C GLN A 30 0.44 -6.07 1.97
N ASP A 31 1.19 -5.91 3.07
CA ASP A 31 1.03 -6.68 4.31
C ASP A 31 1.09 -8.20 4.06
N THR A 32 2.07 -8.62 3.26
CA THR A 32 2.20 -10.01 2.83
C THR A 32 2.47 -10.96 4.00
N ARG A 33 3.20 -10.50 5.01
CA ARG A 33 3.57 -11.26 6.23
C ARG A 33 4.25 -12.60 5.95
N VAL A 34 4.86 -12.69 4.78
CA VAL A 34 5.58 -13.88 4.28
C VAL A 34 7.00 -13.45 4.00
N SER A 35 7.99 -14.29 4.35
CA SER A 35 9.37 -14.00 4.04
C SER A 35 9.64 -14.12 2.54
N SER A 36 10.64 -13.40 2.04
CA SER A 36 11.08 -13.51 0.66
C SER A 36 11.46 -14.94 0.29
N PHE A 37 12.09 -15.66 1.22
CA PHE A 37 12.44 -17.08 1.05
C PHE A 37 11.19 -17.99 0.88
N GLU A 38 10.10 -17.73 1.62
CA GLU A 38 8.86 -18.48 1.46
C GLU A 38 8.16 -18.15 0.13
N LEU A 39 8.35 -16.93 -0.40
CA LEU A 39 7.80 -16.52 -1.69
C LEU A 39 8.50 -17.16 -2.90
N ASP A 40 9.69 -17.72 -2.70
CA ASP A 40 10.37 -18.52 -3.72
C ASP A 40 9.71 -19.89 -3.97
N ASP A 41 8.80 -20.33 -3.08
CA ASP A 41 8.04 -21.56 -3.27
C ASP A 41 7.18 -21.47 -4.55
N PRO A 42 7.18 -22.51 -5.40
CA PRO A 42 6.32 -22.57 -6.59
C PRO A 42 4.85 -22.27 -6.34
N ALA A 43 4.37 -22.49 -5.10
CA ALA A 43 3.00 -22.17 -4.69
C ALA A 43 2.68 -20.67 -4.73
N TYR A 44 3.66 -19.79 -4.83
CA TYR A 44 3.47 -18.34 -4.96
C TYR A 44 3.78 -17.81 -6.36
N GLN A 45 4.21 -18.65 -7.27
CA GLN A 45 4.54 -18.22 -8.62
C GLN A 45 3.29 -18.08 -9.49
N LEU A 46 3.23 -17.01 -10.26
CA LEU A 46 2.20 -16.76 -11.27
C LEU A 46 2.78 -16.98 -12.66
N ASP A 47 2.08 -17.73 -13.50
CA ASP A 47 2.54 -18.00 -14.86
C ASP A 47 2.69 -16.70 -15.67
N GLY A 48 3.89 -16.49 -16.20
CA GLY A 48 4.21 -15.31 -16.99
C GLY A 48 4.52 -14.05 -16.19
N TYR A 49 4.73 -14.16 -14.87
CA TYR A 49 5.13 -13.04 -14.02
C TYR A 49 6.48 -13.28 -13.34
N PHE A 50 7.20 -12.20 -13.17
CA PHE A 50 8.34 -12.10 -12.25
C PHE A 50 7.82 -11.63 -10.89
N LEU A 51 8.27 -12.26 -9.80
CA LEU A 51 7.93 -11.90 -8.42
C LEU A 51 9.11 -11.22 -7.75
N TYR A 52 8.84 -10.11 -7.11
CA TYR A 52 9.76 -9.35 -6.25
C TYR A 52 9.10 -9.08 -4.91
N ALA A 53 9.87 -9.12 -3.83
CA ALA A 53 9.34 -8.87 -2.49
C ALA A 53 10.33 -8.11 -1.61
N ALA A 54 9.78 -7.37 -0.66
CA ALA A 54 10.50 -6.80 0.46
C ALA A 54 9.79 -7.25 1.73
N ASP A 55 10.41 -8.14 2.48
CA ASP A 55 9.91 -8.67 3.73
C ASP A 55 10.39 -7.86 4.95
N ALA A 56 9.68 -7.99 6.06
CA ALA A 56 10.06 -7.38 7.31
C ALA A 56 11.15 -8.22 8.01
N GLU A 57 12.07 -7.55 8.71
CA GLU A 57 13.07 -8.22 9.56
C GLU A 57 12.41 -9.12 10.63
N VAL A 58 11.28 -8.70 11.15
CA VAL A 58 10.48 -9.51 12.10
C VAL A 58 9.39 -10.24 11.32
N PRO A 59 9.41 -11.58 11.32
CA PRO A 59 8.42 -12.37 10.61
C PRO A 59 6.97 -11.99 10.96
N ALA A 60 6.09 -12.03 9.98
CA ALA A 60 4.66 -11.71 10.10
C ALA A 60 4.33 -10.24 10.43
N GLN A 61 5.29 -9.31 10.26
CA GLN A 61 5.06 -7.88 10.42
C GLN A 61 5.31 -7.12 9.11
N GLY A 62 4.25 -6.77 8.38
CA GLY A 62 4.37 -6.00 7.14
C GLY A 62 4.76 -6.85 5.93
N GLY A 63 5.68 -6.33 5.12
CA GLY A 63 6.09 -6.92 3.85
C GLY A 63 5.23 -6.46 2.68
N VAL A 64 5.86 -6.28 1.52
CA VAL A 64 5.19 -5.97 0.26
C VAL A 64 5.75 -6.86 -0.85
N ALA A 65 4.93 -7.12 -1.87
CA ALA A 65 5.35 -7.89 -3.04
C ALA A 65 4.79 -7.27 -4.33
N LEU A 66 5.48 -7.53 -5.42
CA LEU A 66 5.12 -7.05 -6.75
C LEU A 66 5.29 -8.19 -7.76
N TYR A 67 4.24 -8.49 -8.48
CA TYR A 67 4.30 -9.34 -9.67
C TYR A 67 4.31 -8.44 -10.91
N SER A 68 5.14 -8.76 -11.89
CA SER A 68 5.21 -8.03 -13.15
C SER A 68 5.39 -8.99 -14.33
N ARG A 69 4.64 -8.76 -15.41
CA ARG A 69 4.85 -9.49 -16.69
C ARG A 69 6.12 -9.06 -17.41
N LEU A 70 6.49 -7.80 -17.23
CA LEU A 70 7.72 -7.27 -17.81
C LEU A 70 8.82 -7.31 -16.76
N GLN A 71 10.01 -7.72 -17.16
CA GLN A 71 11.18 -7.65 -16.31
C GLN A 71 11.56 -6.16 -16.13
N PRO A 72 11.57 -5.65 -14.89
CA PRO A 72 12.01 -4.27 -14.64
C PRO A 72 13.51 -4.12 -14.88
N LYS A 73 13.95 -2.91 -15.24
CA LYS A 73 15.37 -2.57 -15.37
C LYS A 73 16.11 -2.51 -14.05
N ALA A 74 15.39 -2.15 -13.00
CA ALA A 74 15.89 -2.12 -11.63
C ALA A 74 14.75 -2.38 -10.64
N VAL A 75 15.10 -2.96 -9.51
CA VAL A 75 14.19 -3.12 -8.35
C VAL A 75 14.84 -2.44 -7.16
N ILE A 76 14.10 -1.57 -6.52
CA ILE A 76 14.56 -0.78 -5.37
C ILE A 76 13.79 -1.23 -4.14
N HIS A 77 14.53 -1.69 -3.14
CA HIS A 77 14.01 -2.11 -1.85
C HIS A 77 14.18 -0.97 -0.84
N GLY A 78 13.12 -0.64 -0.13
CA GLY A 78 13.12 0.37 0.92
C GLY A 78 13.15 1.81 0.42
N LEU A 79 13.08 2.73 1.37
CA LEU A 79 13.04 4.18 1.16
C LEU A 79 14.30 4.89 1.68
N GLY A 80 15.20 4.14 2.36
CA GLY A 80 16.42 4.66 2.98
C GLY A 80 16.19 5.20 4.40
N PHE A 81 15.09 4.86 5.04
CA PHE A 81 14.87 5.13 6.46
C PHE A 81 14.32 3.89 7.19
N GLU A 82 14.74 3.72 8.45
CA GLU A 82 14.56 2.49 9.23
C GLU A 82 13.12 1.99 9.27
N MET A 83 12.16 2.86 9.47
CA MET A 83 10.75 2.47 9.59
C MET A 83 10.14 1.90 8.31
N ALA A 84 10.66 2.27 7.14
CA ALA A 84 10.23 1.69 5.88
C ALA A 84 10.97 0.38 5.61
N ASP A 85 12.29 0.40 5.81
CA ASP A 85 13.19 -0.66 5.36
C ASP A 85 13.08 -1.90 6.27
N ARG A 86 13.07 -1.68 7.59
CA ARG A 86 12.98 -2.76 8.59
C ARG A 86 11.67 -3.55 8.53
N TYR A 87 10.58 -2.92 8.10
CA TYR A 87 9.26 -3.55 8.02
C TYR A 87 8.86 -3.93 6.59
N GLY A 88 9.79 -3.89 5.64
CA GLY A 88 9.51 -4.24 4.26
C GLY A 88 8.33 -3.47 3.68
N ARG A 89 8.28 -2.13 3.87
CA ARG A 89 7.10 -1.31 3.56
C ARG A 89 7.13 -0.70 2.17
N TYR A 90 8.21 -0.91 1.43
CA TYR A 90 8.37 -0.30 0.11
C TYR A 90 9.16 -1.19 -0.84
N LEU A 91 8.65 -1.31 -2.05
CA LEU A 91 9.33 -1.95 -3.17
C LEU A 91 8.97 -1.22 -4.46
N GLN A 92 9.94 -0.87 -5.28
CA GLN A 92 9.75 -0.18 -6.55
C GLN A 92 10.37 -0.96 -7.70
N ALA A 93 9.62 -1.12 -8.76
CA ALA A 93 10.07 -1.65 -10.03
C ALA A 93 10.20 -0.53 -11.06
N ASP A 94 11.39 -0.36 -11.63
CA ASP A 94 11.69 0.64 -12.64
C ASP A 94 11.60 0.04 -14.04
N PHE A 95 10.67 0.53 -14.84
CA PHE A 95 10.54 0.22 -16.26
C PHE A 95 11.13 1.36 -17.12
N ASP A 96 10.92 1.34 -18.43
CA ASP A 96 11.53 2.33 -19.33
C ASP A 96 11.21 3.78 -18.97
N LYS A 97 9.93 4.12 -18.83
CA LYS A 97 9.46 5.49 -18.60
C LYS A 97 8.75 5.66 -17.26
N VAL A 98 8.32 4.58 -16.65
CA VAL A 98 7.51 4.57 -15.43
C VAL A 98 8.18 3.76 -14.34
N SER A 99 8.07 4.20 -13.11
CA SER A 99 8.35 3.44 -11.90
C SER A 99 7.04 3.10 -11.20
N ILE A 100 6.86 1.84 -10.85
CA ILE A 100 5.68 1.37 -10.11
C ILE A 100 6.15 0.89 -8.75
N ALA A 101 5.58 1.46 -7.71
CA ALA A 101 5.94 1.13 -6.34
C ALA A 101 4.74 0.57 -5.57
N THR A 102 4.99 -0.45 -4.76
CA THR A 102 4.08 -0.92 -3.73
C THR A 102 4.50 -0.37 -2.37
N LEU A 103 3.53 0.13 -1.60
CA LEU A 103 3.76 0.89 -0.37
C LEU A 103 2.79 0.45 0.72
N LEU A 104 3.31 0.32 1.95
CA LEU A 104 2.52 0.00 3.14
C LEU A 104 2.82 1.02 4.23
N LEU A 105 1.94 1.99 4.44
CA LEU A 105 2.07 2.92 5.57
C LEU A 105 1.74 2.22 6.90
N PRO A 106 2.30 2.69 8.03
CA PRO A 106 1.80 2.31 9.34
C PRO A 106 0.32 2.70 9.51
N SER A 107 -0.48 1.84 10.11
CA SER A 107 -1.92 2.12 10.30
C SER A 107 -2.18 3.28 11.27
N GLY A 108 -1.30 3.47 12.25
CA GLY A 108 -1.48 4.43 13.34
C GLY A 108 -2.50 3.97 14.39
N GLN A 109 -3.03 2.76 14.25
CA GLN A 109 -3.94 2.17 15.25
C GLN A 109 -3.13 1.52 16.38
N GLY A 110 -3.69 1.47 17.58
CA GLY A 110 -3.02 0.83 18.74
C GLY A 110 -2.42 1.83 19.74
N GLY A 111 -2.81 3.10 19.66
CA GLY A 111 -2.42 4.15 20.63
C GLY A 111 -1.41 5.16 20.08
N ASP A 112 -1.02 6.09 20.97
CA ASP A 112 -0.23 7.26 20.61
C ASP A 112 1.14 6.92 20.01
N GLU A 113 1.79 5.87 20.48
CA GLU A 113 3.07 5.42 19.92
C GLU A 113 2.95 5.01 18.46
N SER A 114 1.94 4.20 18.12
CA SER A 114 1.68 3.79 16.74
C SER A 114 1.33 4.97 15.84
N LEU A 115 0.57 5.92 16.36
CA LEU A 115 0.22 7.13 15.64
C LEU A 115 1.44 8.04 15.41
N ASN A 116 2.31 8.20 16.40
CA ASN A 116 3.57 8.94 16.26
C ASN A 116 4.49 8.28 15.23
N HIS A 117 4.56 6.95 15.20
CA HIS A 117 5.28 6.20 14.17
C HIS A 117 4.72 6.48 12.77
N LYS A 118 3.40 6.54 12.63
CA LYS A 118 2.76 6.89 11.35
C LYS A 118 3.13 8.29 10.89
N PHE A 119 3.03 9.29 11.76
CA PHE A 119 3.39 10.66 11.40
C PHE A 119 4.86 10.81 11.03
N LYS A 120 5.75 10.15 11.80
CA LYS A 120 7.17 10.14 11.43
C LYS A 120 7.39 9.52 10.04
N PHE A 121 6.73 8.42 9.73
CA PHE A 121 6.79 7.81 8.41
C PHE A 121 6.29 8.77 7.32
N ILE A 122 5.16 9.44 7.56
CA ILE A 122 4.57 10.43 6.64
C ILE A 122 5.57 11.56 6.36
N ASP A 123 6.22 12.12 7.38
CA ASP A 123 7.21 13.19 7.22
C ASP A 123 8.40 12.74 6.38
N ASP A 124 8.99 11.56 6.69
CA ASP A 124 10.11 11.01 5.94
C ASP A 124 9.71 10.70 4.48
N PHE A 125 8.51 10.14 4.28
CA PHE A 125 7.98 9.80 2.96
C PHE A 125 7.64 11.06 2.13
N THR A 126 7.15 12.11 2.76
CA THR A 126 6.93 13.41 2.10
C THR A 126 8.22 13.96 1.52
N GLY A 127 9.31 13.91 2.28
CA GLY A 127 10.64 14.27 1.80
C GLY A 127 11.13 13.40 0.63
N TYR A 128 10.76 12.13 0.61
CA TYR A 128 11.04 11.24 -0.51
C TYR A 128 10.21 11.63 -1.75
N LEU A 129 8.91 11.84 -1.61
CA LEU A 129 8.02 12.26 -2.70
C LEU A 129 8.49 13.56 -3.34
N ASP A 130 8.91 14.57 -2.54
CA ASP A 130 9.43 15.83 -3.05
C ASP A 130 10.70 15.65 -3.91
N LYS A 131 11.55 14.69 -3.55
CA LYS A 131 12.71 14.33 -4.39
C LYS A 131 12.29 13.64 -5.69
N GLN A 132 11.29 12.75 -5.64
CA GLN A 132 10.87 12.00 -6.83
C GLN A 132 10.19 12.89 -7.87
N ARG A 133 9.30 13.82 -7.47
CA ARG A 133 8.59 14.71 -8.40
C ARG A 133 9.52 15.63 -9.22
N ARG A 134 10.76 15.80 -8.78
CA ARG A 134 11.77 16.58 -9.51
C ARG A 134 12.49 15.78 -10.60
N LYS A 135 12.30 14.48 -10.63
CA LYS A 135 12.88 13.62 -11.65
C LYS A 135 12.01 13.64 -12.92
N ARG A 136 12.63 13.49 -14.08
CA ARG A 136 11.93 13.36 -15.38
C ARG A 136 11.47 11.92 -15.59
N ARG A 137 10.55 11.45 -14.74
CA ARG A 137 10.06 10.08 -14.74
C ARG A 137 8.66 10.03 -14.13
N GLU A 138 7.79 9.22 -14.70
CA GLU A 138 6.48 8.97 -14.15
C GLU A 138 6.57 7.97 -12.98
N TYR A 139 5.81 8.22 -11.91
CA TYR A 139 5.74 7.36 -10.74
C TYR A 139 4.30 6.98 -10.45
N ILE A 140 4.06 5.69 -10.23
CA ILE A 140 2.78 5.16 -9.77
C ILE A 140 3.02 4.52 -8.41
N TYR A 141 2.36 5.03 -7.38
CA TYR A 141 2.41 4.48 -6.03
C TYR A 141 1.09 3.74 -5.76
N CYS A 142 1.18 2.42 -5.60
CA CYS A 142 0.06 1.57 -5.24
C CYS A 142 0.25 1.11 -3.80
N GLY A 143 -0.74 1.26 -2.93
CA GLY A 143 -0.51 0.79 -1.58
C GLY A 143 -1.61 1.08 -0.57
N SER A 144 -1.38 0.57 0.62
CA SER A 144 -2.22 0.81 1.77
C SER A 144 -1.71 2.02 2.54
N LEU A 145 -2.35 3.16 2.33
CA LEU A 145 -1.98 4.42 3.01
C LEU A 145 -2.61 4.54 4.40
N TYR A 146 -3.70 3.81 4.65
CA TYR A 146 -4.50 3.93 5.88
C TYR A 146 -4.93 5.37 6.18
N VAL A 147 -5.15 6.18 5.13
CA VAL A 147 -5.62 7.56 5.22
C VAL A 147 -6.73 7.77 4.19
N ALA A 148 -7.87 8.28 4.65
CA ALA A 148 -8.90 8.81 3.78
C ALA A 148 -8.72 10.32 3.64
N HIS A 149 -8.88 10.84 2.43
CA HIS A 149 -8.65 12.23 2.11
C HIS A 149 -9.88 13.09 2.42
N GLN A 150 -11.00 12.75 1.81
CA GLN A 150 -12.21 13.56 1.82
C GLN A 150 -13.35 12.88 2.59
N LYS A 151 -14.40 13.66 2.91
CA LYS A 151 -15.58 13.14 3.60
C LYS A 151 -16.30 12.03 2.84
N LEU A 152 -16.23 12.06 1.51
CA LEU A 152 -16.86 11.03 0.67
C LEU A 152 -16.10 9.70 0.69
N ASP A 153 -14.86 9.69 1.21
CA ASP A 153 -14.01 8.52 1.32
C ASP A 153 -14.27 7.72 2.60
N VAL A 154 -15.16 8.19 3.46
CA VAL A 154 -15.48 7.58 4.76
C VAL A 154 -16.98 7.51 4.97
N LYS A 155 -17.50 6.32 5.27
CA LYS A 155 -18.94 6.08 5.46
C LYS A 155 -19.54 6.95 6.58
N ASN A 156 -18.88 7.02 7.72
CA ASN A 156 -19.32 7.78 8.92
C ASN A 156 -18.34 8.89 9.26
N TRP A 157 -18.07 9.79 8.31
CA TRP A 157 -17.01 10.79 8.44
C TRP A 157 -17.14 11.69 9.67
N ARG A 158 -18.38 11.94 10.19
CA ARG A 158 -18.59 12.78 11.38
C ARG A 158 -17.99 12.16 12.63
N ASP A 159 -18.17 10.85 12.81
CA ASP A 159 -17.70 10.10 13.97
C ASP A 159 -16.22 9.70 13.83
N SER A 160 -15.71 9.71 12.59
CA SER A 160 -14.34 9.28 12.27
C SER A 160 -13.29 10.38 12.41
N GLN A 161 -13.66 11.64 12.62
CA GLN A 161 -12.73 12.79 12.62
C GLN A 161 -11.62 12.72 13.67
N GLN A 162 -11.80 11.93 14.72
CA GLN A 162 -10.82 11.72 15.79
C GLN A 162 -10.16 10.34 15.73
N LEU A 163 -10.39 9.59 14.67
CA LEU A 163 -9.83 8.26 14.50
C LEU A 163 -8.62 8.27 13.54
N PRO A 164 -7.56 7.49 13.85
CA PRO A 164 -6.45 7.30 12.92
C PRO A 164 -6.96 6.81 11.55
N GLY A 165 -6.48 7.45 10.50
CA GLY A 165 -6.93 7.25 9.13
C GLY A 165 -7.83 8.37 8.60
N PHE A 166 -8.36 9.25 9.49
CA PHE A 166 -9.15 10.41 9.07
C PHE A 166 -8.90 11.66 9.92
N LEU A 167 -7.80 11.69 10.65
CA LEU A 167 -7.39 12.87 11.43
C LEU A 167 -7.11 14.08 10.53
N ALA A 168 -7.31 15.29 11.06
CA ALA A 168 -7.06 16.51 10.31
C ALA A 168 -5.63 16.61 9.76
N PRO A 169 -4.56 16.25 10.51
CA PRO A 169 -3.19 16.25 9.98
C PRO A 169 -2.96 15.24 8.84
N GLU A 170 -3.59 14.06 8.90
CA GLU A 170 -3.49 13.05 7.85
C GLU A 170 -4.11 13.54 6.54
N ARG A 171 -5.27 14.19 6.62
CA ARG A 171 -5.94 14.78 5.45
C ARG A 171 -5.16 15.95 4.88
N ALA A 172 -4.61 16.81 5.75
CA ALA A 172 -3.76 17.93 5.34
C ALA A 172 -2.49 17.46 4.61
N TRP A 173 -1.93 16.32 5.00
CA TRP A 173 -0.84 15.70 4.27
C TRP A 173 -1.24 15.32 2.83
N LEU A 174 -2.41 14.70 2.62
CA LEU A 174 -2.88 14.40 1.27
C LEU A 174 -3.21 15.66 0.47
N ASP A 175 -3.74 16.72 1.12
CA ASP A 175 -3.91 18.04 0.48
C ASP A 175 -2.55 18.59 -0.01
N GLU A 176 -1.47 18.42 0.74
CA GLU A 176 -0.12 18.82 0.35
C GLU A 176 0.40 17.97 -0.82
N VAL A 177 0.31 16.65 -0.72
CA VAL A 177 0.79 15.71 -1.75
C VAL A 177 0.07 15.96 -3.08
N ILE A 178 -1.24 16.10 -3.07
CA ILE A 178 -2.03 16.30 -4.28
C ILE A 178 -1.97 17.76 -4.74
N GLY A 179 -2.28 18.70 -3.86
CA GLY A 179 -2.44 20.11 -4.22
C GLY A 179 -1.11 20.85 -4.45
N THR A 180 -0.10 20.59 -3.61
CA THR A 180 1.18 21.34 -3.64
C THR A 180 2.26 20.60 -4.41
N MET A 181 2.38 19.29 -4.22
CA MET A 181 3.40 18.49 -4.89
C MET A 181 3.01 18.07 -6.31
N GLY A 182 1.70 18.11 -6.63
CA GLY A 182 1.18 17.80 -7.97
C GLY A 182 1.04 16.30 -8.24
N TYR A 183 0.97 15.46 -7.22
CA TYR A 183 0.55 14.07 -7.37
C TYR A 183 -0.95 14.00 -7.63
N VAL A 184 -1.39 12.92 -8.22
CA VAL A 184 -2.77 12.75 -8.67
C VAL A 184 -3.38 11.52 -8.00
N ASP A 185 -4.55 11.68 -7.42
CA ASP A 185 -5.40 10.58 -7.00
C ASP A 185 -6.09 9.98 -8.24
N ALA A 186 -5.56 8.85 -8.72
CA ALA A 186 -6.03 8.22 -9.95
C ALA A 186 -7.52 7.82 -9.90
N LEU A 187 -8.03 7.41 -8.73
CA LEU A 187 -9.45 7.08 -8.59
C LEU A 187 -10.31 8.34 -8.73
N ARG A 188 -9.91 9.44 -8.10
CA ARG A 188 -10.69 10.69 -8.10
C ARG A 188 -10.64 11.43 -9.44
N GLU A 189 -9.66 11.15 -10.29
CA GLU A 189 -9.63 11.63 -11.66
C GLU A 189 -10.70 10.95 -12.54
N VAL A 190 -10.99 9.67 -12.27
CA VAL A 190 -11.98 8.92 -13.09
C VAL A 190 -13.36 8.82 -12.44
N SER A 191 -13.46 8.94 -11.13
CA SER A 191 -14.73 8.88 -10.40
C SER A 191 -14.76 9.81 -9.21
N ARG A 192 -15.79 10.63 -9.14
CA ARG A 192 -16.09 11.52 -8.00
C ARG A 192 -17.27 11.03 -7.17
N GLU A 193 -17.69 9.79 -7.39
CA GLU A 193 -18.80 9.17 -6.66
C GLU A 193 -18.34 8.78 -5.26
N GLY A 194 -19.23 8.87 -4.27
CA GLY A 194 -19.06 8.34 -2.94
C GLY A 194 -19.27 6.82 -2.90
N GLU A 195 -19.12 6.23 -1.72
CA GLU A 195 -19.41 4.81 -1.44
C GLU A 195 -18.55 3.80 -2.23
N GLN A 196 -17.43 4.24 -2.78
CA GLN A 196 -16.44 3.38 -3.43
C GLN A 196 -15.32 3.05 -2.45
N TYR A 197 -15.59 2.16 -1.49
CA TYR A 197 -14.63 1.82 -0.45
C TYR A 197 -13.73 0.67 -0.89
N SER A 198 -12.47 0.69 -0.48
CA SER A 198 -11.46 -0.33 -0.81
C SER A 198 -10.85 -0.99 0.43
N TRP A 199 -11.25 -0.58 1.64
CA TRP A 199 -10.78 -1.17 2.87
C TRP A 199 -11.90 -1.26 3.91
N TRP A 200 -11.94 -2.39 4.61
CA TRP A 200 -12.87 -2.67 5.71
C TRP A 200 -12.06 -3.25 6.88
N PRO A 201 -12.36 -2.87 8.13
CA PRO A 201 -11.73 -3.51 9.29
C PRO A 201 -12.13 -4.98 9.44
N ASP A 202 -11.23 -5.81 9.97
CA ASP A 202 -11.39 -7.28 10.11
C ASP A 202 -12.32 -7.71 11.29
N SER A 203 -13.33 -6.94 11.67
CA SER A 203 -14.23 -7.29 12.76
C SER A 203 -15.68 -7.33 12.34
N GLU A 204 -16.53 -8.17 13.00
CA GLU A 204 -17.98 -8.20 12.77
C GLU A 204 -18.67 -6.84 13.01
N GLN A 205 -18.02 -5.93 13.75
CA GLN A 205 -18.45 -4.54 13.94
C GLN A 205 -17.91 -3.61 12.84
N ALA A 206 -17.18 -4.14 11.89
CA ALA A 206 -16.47 -3.42 10.84
C ALA A 206 -17.38 -2.63 9.91
N GLU A 207 -18.59 -3.10 9.67
CA GLU A 207 -19.54 -2.38 8.82
C GLU A 207 -19.93 -0.98 9.38
N MET A 208 -19.65 -0.75 10.66
CA MET A 208 -19.99 0.52 11.32
C MET A 208 -18.82 1.50 11.44
N LEU A 209 -17.56 1.09 11.31
CA LEU A 209 -16.47 1.92 11.80
C LEU A 209 -15.60 2.64 10.78
N LEU A 210 -15.16 2.13 9.71
CA LEU A 210 -14.36 2.89 8.72
C LEU A 210 -14.25 2.11 7.40
N SER A 211 -14.94 2.56 6.40
CA SER A 211 -14.59 2.18 5.03
C SER A 211 -13.70 3.28 4.47
N LEU A 212 -12.46 2.98 4.18
CA LEU A 212 -11.48 3.90 3.62
C LEU A 212 -11.29 3.59 2.14
N ILE A 213 -11.15 4.60 1.32
CA ILE A 213 -10.66 4.45 -0.04
C ILE A 213 -9.13 4.45 0.02
N HIS A 214 -8.51 3.38 -0.44
CA HIS A 214 -7.07 3.35 -0.68
C HIS A 214 -6.81 3.78 -2.13
N ILE A 215 -5.99 4.74 -2.25
CA ILE A 215 -5.54 5.30 -3.53
C ILE A 215 -4.30 4.56 -3.97
#